data_83390e07a293c3dd3b6492820c40949d
#
_entry.id   83390e07a293c3dd3b6492820c40949d
#
_cell.length_a   1.000
_cell.length_b   1.000
_cell.length_c   1.000
_cell.angle_alpha   90.00
_cell.angle_beta   90.00
_cell.angle_gamma   90.00
#
_symmetry.space_group_name_H-M   'P 1'
#
loop_
_entity.id
_entity.type
_entity.pdbx_description
1 polymer ?
#
loop_
_entity_poly.entity_id
_entity_poly.type
_entity_poly.pdbx_seq_one_letter_code
_entity_poly.pdbx_strand_id
1 'polypeptide(L)'
;PNTVFTHRYEAGISLHTRGMGGLMERGTYRGVGKLSTWSVGFTSMKHAKEVRSFNPAYDQARSYVFGKVNALYILRLGWGKRTVASPKLRNGGVSVGWHYSFGAALGLTKPIYLEIGYPQIPYTYLLTQRYDPSEHGTDDIYGRAGAMNGILELTPHPGGYFRAAADFEYGRERETLRTLSVGIQVDAFLNRVVIMAEEFGQNDRFYLTLFAHWTLGRQKFKT
;
A
#
# COMPACT_ATOMS: atom_id res chain seq x y z
N PRO A 1 -38.08 17.07 1.95
CA PRO A 1 -37.23 17.06 3.15
C PRO A 1 -35.80 17.04 2.70
N ASN A 2 -35.05 18.14 2.97
CA ASN A 2 -33.63 18.23 2.71
C ASN A 2 -32.92 17.40 3.78
N THR A 3 -32.66 16.13 3.48
CA THR A 3 -31.90 15.23 4.35
C THR A 3 -30.43 15.67 4.33
N VAL A 4 -29.95 16.25 5.42
CA VAL A 4 -28.58 16.73 5.53
C VAL A 4 -27.71 15.60 6.08
N PHE A 5 -26.85 15.05 5.24
CA PHE A 5 -25.82 14.11 5.69
C PHE A 5 -24.77 14.85 6.53
N THR A 6 -24.33 14.22 7.62
CA THR A 6 -23.30 14.79 8.50
C THR A 6 -21.96 14.08 8.40
N HIS A 7 -21.99 12.77 8.30
CA HIS A 7 -20.78 11.94 8.28
C HIS A 7 -20.82 10.90 7.17
N ARG A 8 -19.64 10.58 6.66
CA ARG A 8 -19.39 9.54 5.66
C ARG A 8 -18.26 8.65 6.17
N TYR A 9 -18.44 7.34 6.11
CA TYR A 9 -17.44 6.35 6.48
C TYR A 9 -17.23 5.42 5.30
N GLU A 10 -15.99 5.22 4.92
CA GLU A 10 -15.62 4.34 3.83
C GLU A 10 -14.44 3.49 4.24
N ALA A 11 -14.41 2.25 3.76
CA ALA A 11 -13.27 1.35 3.86
C ALA A 11 -13.15 0.55 2.57
N GLY A 12 -11.95 0.19 2.20
CA GLY A 12 -11.74 -0.56 0.97
C GLY A 12 -10.30 -0.93 0.70
N ILE A 13 -10.10 -1.46 -0.48
CA ILE A 13 -8.81 -1.90 -0.98
C ILE A 13 -8.16 -0.80 -1.82
N SER A 14 -6.83 -0.77 -1.76
CA SER A 14 -5.97 0.11 -2.52
C SER A 14 -5.05 -0.74 -3.39
N LEU A 15 -5.12 -0.55 -4.69
CA LEU A 15 -4.17 -1.10 -5.65
C LEU A 15 -3.33 0.06 -6.19
N HIS A 16 -2.04 -0.14 -6.29
CA HIS A 16 -1.15 0.86 -6.87
C HIS A 16 -0.03 0.21 -7.66
N THR A 17 0.67 0.97 -8.48
CA THR A 17 1.69 0.48 -9.41
C THR A 17 2.80 -0.34 -8.75
N ARG A 18 3.02 -0.20 -7.44
CA ARG A 18 4.07 -0.90 -6.69
C ARG A 18 3.55 -1.82 -5.58
N GLY A 19 2.22 -2.13 -5.52
CA GLY A 19 1.69 -3.02 -4.50
C GLY A 19 0.19 -2.85 -4.23
N MET A 20 -0.20 -3.25 -3.03
CA MET A 20 -1.60 -3.19 -2.60
C MET A 20 -1.72 -2.92 -1.10
N GLY A 21 -2.91 -2.56 -0.69
CA GLY A 21 -3.20 -2.32 0.73
C GLY A 21 -4.67 -2.08 1.02
N GLY A 22 -4.93 -1.48 2.16
CA GLY A 22 -6.25 -1.08 2.61
C GLY A 22 -6.30 0.40 2.99
N LEU A 23 -7.49 0.97 2.92
CA LEU A 23 -7.78 2.36 3.25
C LEU A 23 -9.08 2.43 4.03
N MET A 24 -9.09 3.26 5.09
CA MET A 24 -10.29 3.70 5.81
C MET A 24 -10.34 5.21 5.78
N GLU A 25 -11.53 5.77 5.56
CA GLU A 25 -11.74 7.20 5.49
C GLU A 25 -13.02 7.61 6.23
N ARG A 26 -12.92 8.69 6.99
CA ARG A 26 -14.05 9.37 7.61
C ARG A 26 -14.17 10.77 7.06
N GLY A 27 -15.30 11.05 6.40
CA GLY A 27 -15.65 12.37 5.89
C GLY A 27 -16.68 13.08 6.78
N THR A 28 -16.52 14.39 6.92
CA THR A 28 -17.51 15.27 7.57
C THR A 28 -17.93 16.32 6.55
N TYR A 29 -19.24 16.47 6.32
CA TYR A 29 -19.79 17.47 5.40
C TYR A 29 -19.59 18.87 5.98
N ARG A 30 -19.03 19.77 5.16
CA ARG A 30 -18.80 21.19 5.49
C ARG A 30 -19.66 22.14 4.67
N GLY A 31 -20.46 21.60 3.74
CA GLY A 31 -21.34 22.30 2.83
C GLY A 31 -21.81 21.39 1.71
N VAL A 32 -22.56 21.94 0.77
CA VAL A 32 -23.06 21.16 -0.36
C VAL A 32 -21.89 20.67 -1.21
N GLY A 33 -21.75 19.34 -1.30
CA GLY A 33 -20.71 18.69 -2.09
C GLY A 33 -19.28 18.84 -1.59
N LYS A 34 -19.06 19.39 -0.37
CA LYS A 34 -17.74 19.58 0.21
C LYS A 34 -17.60 18.79 1.50
N LEU A 35 -16.55 17.93 1.57
CA LEU A 35 -16.23 17.12 2.74
C LEU A 35 -14.81 17.42 3.20
N SER A 36 -14.62 17.45 4.52
CA SER A 36 -13.31 17.31 5.16
C SER A 36 -13.13 15.85 5.54
N THR A 37 -12.02 15.26 5.20
CA THR A 37 -11.77 13.82 5.35
C THR A 37 -10.55 13.54 6.23
N TRP A 38 -10.63 12.50 7.04
CA TRP A 38 -9.51 11.87 7.73
C TRP A 38 -9.35 10.47 7.19
N SER A 39 -8.13 10.07 6.91
CA SER A 39 -7.84 8.77 6.33
C SER A 39 -6.72 8.06 7.07
N VAL A 40 -6.87 6.73 7.16
CA VAL A 40 -5.84 5.79 7.61
C VAL A 40 -5.62 4.79 6.49
N GLY A 41 -4.40 4.61 6.05
CA GLY A 41 -4.06 3.67 5.00
C GLY A 41 -2.86 2.81 5.38
N PHE A 42 -2.89 1.56 4.99
CA PHE A 42 -1.76 0.64 5.11
C PHE A 42 -1.53 -0.06 3.79
N THR A 43 -0.30 -0.01 3.27
CA THR A 43 0.04 -0.60 1.97
C THR A 43 1.40 -1.28 2.01
N SER A 44 1.56 -2.34 1.22
CA SER A 44 2.85 -2.91 0.88
C SER A 44 3.44 -2.19 -0.33
N MET A 45 4.74 -1.98 -0.35
CA MET A 45 5.45 -1.33 -1.46
C MET A 45 6.57 -2.24 -1.96
N LYS A 46 6.62 -2.45 -3.28
CA LYS A 46 7.66 -3.20 -3.97
C LYS A 46 8.64 -2.25 -4.65
N HIS A 47 9.88 -2.67 -4.75
CA HIS A 47 10.86 -1.99 -5.59
C HIS A 47 10.58 -2.26 -7.08
N ALA A 48 10.87 -1.29 -7.96
CA ALA A 48 10.58 -1.45 -9.39
C ALA A 48 11.38 -2.57 -10.06
N LYS A 49 12.55 -2.90 -9.52
CA LYS A 49 13.45 -3.95 -10.03
C LYS A 49 13.26 -5.32 -9.36
N GLU A 50 12.21 -5.51 -8.55
CA GLU A 50 11.93 -6.82 -7.96
C GLU A 50 11.53 -7.84 -9.03
N VAL A 51 12.38 -8.84 -9.22
CA VAL A 51 12.10 -9.99 -10.08
C VAL A 51 12.05 -11.23 -9.22
N ARG A 52 10.98 -12.00 -9.36
CA ARG A 52 10.84 -13.28 -8.64
C ARG A 52 11.74 -14.32 -9.28
N SER A 53 12.50 -15.02 -8.43
CA SER A 53 13.34 -16.15 -8.77
C SER A 53 12.88 -17.38 -8.00
N PHE A 54 13.24 -18.56 -8.46
CA PHE A 54 13.01 -19.83 -7.79
C PHE A 54 14.24 -20.70 -7.96
N ASN A 55 14.43 -21.63 -7.06
CA ASN A 55 15.53 -22.59 -7.17
C ASN A 55 15.13 -23.70 -8.15
N PRO A 56 15.83 -23.86 -9.30
CA PRO A 56 15.46 -24.83 -10.33
C PRO A 56 15.73 -26.28 -9.91
N ALA A 57 16.53 -26.51 -8.87
CA ALA A 57 16.87 -27.85 -8.41
C ALA A 57 15.78 -28.49 -7.53
N TYR A 58 14.79 -27.70 -7.05
CA TYR A 58 13.77 -28.16 -6.12
C TYR A 58 12.38 -27.61 -6.46
N ASP A 59 11.50 -28.46 -6.97
CA ASP A 59 10.14 -28.10 -7.42
C ASP A 59 9.24 -27.50 -6.32
N GLN A 60 9.50 -27.84 -5.05
CA GLN A 60 8.73 -27.36 -3.90
C GLN A 60 9.32 -26.09 -3.26
N ALA A 61 10.40 -25.56 -3.80
CA ALA A 61 11.05 -24.36 -3.29
C ALA A 61 10.15 -23.12 -3.47
N ARG A 62 10.01 -22.31 -2.40
CA ARG A 62 9.23 -21.08 -2.46
C ARG A 62 10.00 -20.01 -3.24
N SER A 63 9.31 -19.33 -4.14
CA SER A 63 9.90 -18.20 -4.86
C SER A 63 10.39 -17.10 -3.93
N TYR A 64 11.53 -16.52 -4.26
CA TYR A 64 12.16 -15.40 -3.56
C TYR A 64 12.50 -14.26 -4.54
N VAL A 65 13.00 -13.15 -4.03
CA VAL A 65 13.50 -12.04 -4.86
C VAL A 65 14.97 -11.86 -4.54
N PHE A 66 15.83 -12.16 -5.51
CA PHE A 66 17.27 -12.00 -5.37
C PHE A 66 17.63 -10.51 -5.23
N GLY A 67 18.55 -10.20 -4.32
CA GLY A 67 18.97 -8.82 -4.02
C GLY A 67 17.98 -8.01 -3.16
N LYS A 68 16.83 -8.57 -2.77
CA LYS A 68 15.87 -7.89 -1.88
C LYS A 68 16.22 -8.12 -0.42
N VAL A 69 16.70 -7.09 0.26
CA VAL A 69 17.11 -7.16 1.68
C VAL A 69 15.99 -6.83 2.65
N ASN A 70 15.02 -5.96 2.24
CA ASN A 70 13.87 -5.61 3.07
C ASN A 70 12.56 -5.58 2.30
N ALA A 71 11.45 -5.87 2.99
CA ALA A 71 10.10 -5.57 2.53
C ALA A 71 9.64 -4.24 3.12
N LEU A 72 9.05 -3.36 2.32
CA LEU A 72 8.53 -2.06 2.77
C LEU A 72 7.01 -2.11 2.90
N TYR A 73 6.54 -1.70 4.07
CA TYR A 73 5.14 -1.41 4.38
C TYR A 73 5.00 0.06 4.75
N ILE A 74 3.90 0.69 4.40
CA ILE A 74 3.69 2.12 4.69
C ILE A 74 2.33 2.29 5.38
N LEU A 75 2.37 2.86 6.58
CA LEU A 75 1.21 3.34 7.30
C LEU A 75 1.05 4.84 7.04
N ARG A 76 -0.14 5.29 6.68
CA ARG A 76 -0.43 6.70 6.40
C ARG A 76 -1.58 7.20 7.25
N LEU A 77 -1.41 8.38 7.83
CA LEU A 77 -2.43 9.12 8.54
C LEU A 77 -2.55 10.49 7.89
N GLY A 78 -3.74 10.87 7.45
CA GLY A 78 -3.87 12.13 6.75
C GLY A 78 -5.22 12.79 6.85
N TRP A 79 -5.17 14.06 6.51
CA TRP A 79 -6.33 14.92 6.36
C TRP A 79 -6.44 15.38 4.90
N GLY A 80 -7.69 15.57 4.46
CA GLY A 80 -7.96 15.97 3.09
C GLY A 80 -9.29 16.67 2.90
N LYS A 81 -9.53 17.03 1.65
CA LYS A 81 -10.80 17.56 1.21
C LYS A 81 -11.27 16.83 -0.03
N ARG A 82 -12.56 16.53 -0.04
CA ARG A 82 -13.27 15.99 -1.21
C ARG A 82 -14.32 16.98 -1.65
N THR A 83 -14.39 17.22 -2.96
CA THR A 83 -15.37 18.12 -3.56
C THR A 83 -16.09 17.39 -4.67
N VAL A 84 -17.42 17.37 -4.62
CA VAL A 84 -18.26 16.84 -5.67
C VAL A 84 -18.35 17.88 -6.78
N ALA A 85 -17.86 17.57 -7.98
CA ALA A 85 -17.90 18.42 -9.14
C ALA A 85 -19.22 18.24 -9.92
N SER A 86 -19.65 16.98 -10.09
CA SER A 86 -20.90 16.64 -10.74
C SER A 86 -21.72 15.68 -9.87
N PRO A 87 -22.87 16.11 -9.31
CA PRO A 87 -23.72 15.24 -8.52
C PRO A 87 -24.46 14.23 -9.41
N LYS A 88 -24.97 13.16 -8.81
CA LYS A 88 -25.82 12.17 -9.52
C LYS A 88 -27.12 12.84 -9.99
N LEU A 89 -27.34 12.90 -11.30
CA LEU A 89 -28.53 13.48 -11.91
C LEU A 89 -29.77 12.55 -11.84
N ARG A 90 -29.53 11.22 -11.72
CA ARG A 90 -30.57 10.18 -11.67
C ARG A 90 -30.22 9.09 -10.67
N ASN A 91 -31.22 8.34 -10.20
CA ASN A 91 -31.01 7.12 -9.45
C ASN A 91 -30.25 6.11 -10.33
N GLY A 92 -28.97 5.81 -10.01
CA GLY A 92 -28.08 4.97 -10.79
C GLY A 92 -27.03 5.74 -11.61
N GLY A 93 -27.03 7.07 -11.58
CA GLY A 93 -25.95 7.88 -12.16
C GLY A 93 -24.65 7.79 -11.37
N VAL A 94 -23.55 8.26 -11.99
CA VAL A 94 -22.23 8.40 -11.37
C VAL A 94 -22.05 9.86 -10.93
N SER A 95 -21.64 10.06 -9.68
CA SER A 95 -21.15 11.36 -9.21
C SER A 95 -19.65 11.42 -9.42
N VAL A 96 -19.15 12.53 -9.92
CA VAL A 96 -17.71 12.77 -10.13
C VAL A 96 -17.24 13.85 -9.18
N GLY A 97 -16.11 13.62 -8.55
CA GLY A 97 -15.50 14.56 -7.61
C GLY A 97 -13.99 14.55 -7.66
N TRP A 98 -13.40 15.46 -6.89
CA TRP A 98 -11.96 15.56 -6.68
C TRP A 98 -11.65 15.41 -5.21
N HIS A 99 -10.61 14.67 -4.94
CA HIS A 99 -10.12 14.44 -3.59
C HIS A 99 -8.62 14.71 -3.53
N TYR A 100 -8.19 15.49 -2.56
CA TYR A 100 -6.79 15.59 -2.20
C TYR A 100 -6.61 15.38 -0.71
N SER A 101 -5.50 14.73 -0.34
CA SER A 101 -5.14 14.50 1.06
C SER A 101 -3.62 14.54 1.23
N PHE A 102 -3.21 14.92 2.41
CA PHE A 102 -1.81 14.94 2.83
C PHE A 102 -1.71 14.57 4.31
N GLY A 103 -0.52 14.18 4.74
CA GLY A 103 -0.32 13.80 6.13
C GLY A 103 1.00 13.10 6.38
N ALA A 104 1.07 12.44 7.53
CA ALA A 104 2.23 11.65 7.92
C ALA A 104 2.23 10.29 7.22
N ALA A 105 3.42 9.83 6.86
CA ALA A 105 3.69 8.49 6.38
C ALA A 105 4.77 7.86 7.27
N LEU A 106 4.55 6.63 7.70
CA LEU A 106 5.53 5.83 8.41
C LEU A 106 5.86 4.60 7.57
N GLY A 107 7.04 4.61 6.96
CA GLY A 107 7.61 3.44 6.31
C GLY A 107 8.11 2.46 7.36
N LEU A 108 7.82 1.20 7.19
CA LEU A 108 8.29 0.11 8.05
C LEU A 108 9.02 -0.89 7.16
N THR A 109 10.34 -0.94 7.27
CA THR A 109 11.14 -1.96 6.59
C THR A 109 11.27 -3.19 7.46
N LYS A 110 10.95 -4.36 6.88
CA LYS A 110 11.07 -5.66 7.48
C LYS A 110 12.18 -6.44 6.79
N PRO A 111 13.23 -6.93 7.49
CA PRO A 111 14.28 -7.72 6.88
C PRO A 111 13.73 -8.99 6.24
N ILE A 112 14.33 -9.39 5.13
CA ILE A 112 14.00 -10.62 4.42
C ILE A 112 14.80 -11.76 5.01
N TYR A 113 14.11 -12.86 5.31
CA TYR A 113 14.67 -14.13 5.72
C TYR A 113 14.48 -15.16 4.62
N LEU A 114 15.54 -15.89 4.32
CA LEU A 114 15.55 -16.98 3.35
C LEU A 114 15.93 -18.30 4.03
N GLU A 115 15.54 -19.39 3.40
CA GLU A 115 15.99 -20.73 3.72
C GLU A 115 17.24 -21.00 2.89
N ILE A 116 18.37 -21.13 3.57
CA ILE A 116 19.70 -21.35 2.97
C ILE A 116 20.05 -22.81 3.14
N GLY A 117 20.48 -23.43 2.05
CA GLY A 117 20.84 -24.85 2.00
C GLY A 117 22.33 -25.09 2.23
N TYR A 118 22.63 -26.11 3.01
CA TYR A 118 24.02 -26.52 3.33
C TYR A 118 24.23 -28.03 3.18
N PRO A 119 25.42 -28.50 2.72
CA PRO A 119 26.35 -27.73 1.90
C PRO A 119 25.68 -27.24 0.62
N GLN A 120 26.39 -26.84 -0.40
CA GLN A 120 25.79 -26.53 -1.70
C GLN A 120 25.10 -27.75 -2.30
N ILE A 121 24.26 -27.55 -3.31
CA ILE A 121 23.43 -28.60 -3.95
C ILE A 121 24.20 -29.91 -4.17
N PRO A 122 23.64 -31.06 -3.70
CA PRO A 122 22.35 -31.23 -3.02
C PRO A 122 22.42 -30.88 -1.53
N TYR A 123 21.46 -30.10 -1.03
CA TYR A 123 21.43 -29.65 0.37
C TYR A 123 21.16 -30.82 1.33
N THR A 124 21.92 -30.88 2.42
CA THR A 124 21.69 -31.83 3.49
C THR A 124 20.74 -31.32 4.55
N TYR A 125 20.77 -29.99 4.81
CA TYR A 125 19.85 -29.31 5.73
C TYR A 125 19.61 -27.86 5.32
N LEU A 126 18.54 -27.27 5.84
CA LEU A 126 18.14 -25.89 5.58
C LEU A 126 18.24 -25.08 6.87
N LEU A 127 18.78 -23.87 6.78
CA LEU A 127 18.80 -22.89 7.86
C LEU A 127 18.05 -21.64 7.44
N THR A 128 17.18 -21.15 8.33
CA THR A 128 16.54 -19.86 8.15
C THR A 128 17.47 -18.75 8.60
N GLN A 129 17.95 -17.94 7.66
CA GLN A 129 18.90 -16.85 7.93
C GLN A 129 18.39 -15.53 7.34
N ARG A 130 18.81 -14.41 7.93
CA ARG A 130 18.61 -13.10 7.34
C ARG A 130 19.39 -13.04 6.02
N TYR A 131 18.73 -12.60 4.97
CA TYR A 131 19.35 -12.52 3.67
C TYR A 131 20.45 -11.44 3.62
N ASP A 132 21.64 -11.85 3.26
CA ASP A 132 22.78 -10.99 2.94
C ASP A 132 23.28 -11.33 1.54
N PRO A 133 23.17 -10.39 0.57
CA PRO A 133 23.62 -10.64 -0.80
C PRO A 133 25.12 -10.88 -0.95
N SER A 134 25.93 -10.42 0.00
CA SER A 134 27.39 -10.62 -0.01
C SER A 134 27.81 -12.04 0.39
N GLU A 135 26.96 -12.74 1.15
CA GLU A 135 27.23 -14.08 1.68
C GLU A 135 26.43 -15.18 0.98
N HIS A 136 25.22 -14.85 0.48
CA HIS A 136 24.27 -15.82 -0.05
C HIS A 136 24.12 -15.69 -1.57
N GLY A 137 24.74 -16.61 -2.30
CA GLY A 137 24.59 -16.74 -3.76
C GLY A 137 23.26 -17.37 -4.16
N THR A 138 22.99 -17.38 -5.46
CA THR A 138 21.77 -18.02 -6.02
C THR A 138 21.71 -19.52 -5.75
N ASP A 139 22.89 -20.17 -5.66
CA ASP A 139 23.01 -21.61 -5.47
C ASP A 139 22.87 -22.04 -4.01
N ASP A 140 22.95 -21.10 -3.08
CA ASP A 140 22.78 -21.35 -1.64
C ASP A 140 21.31 -21.19 -1.21
N ILE A 141 20.51 -20.45 -1.99
CA ILE A 141 19.14 -20.12 -1.61
C ILE A 141 18.19 -21.24 -2.01
N TYR A 142 17.61 -21.92 -1.01
CA TYR A 142 16.50 -22.85 -1.25
C TYR A 142 15.22 -22.11 -1.60
N GLY A 143 14.87 -21.08 -0.80
CA GLY A 143 13.66 -20.32 -1.03
C GLY A 143 13.36 -19.29 0.06
N ARG A 144 12.18 -18.70 -0.01
CA ARG A 144 11.73 -17.72 0.97
C ARG A 144 11.31 -18.40 2.28
N ALA A 145 11.80 -17.90 3.40
CA ALA A 145 11.38 -18.31 4.74
C ALA A 145 9.94 -17.83 5.08
N GLY A 146 9.46 -18.22 6.26
CA GLY A 146 8.14 -17.87 6.75
C GLY A 146 7.90 -16.35 6.83
N ALA A 147 6.68 -15.90 6.56
CA ALA A 147 6.33 -14.47 6.53
C ALA A 147 6.48 -13.76 7.88
N MET A 148 6.46 -14.49 8.99
CA MET A 148 6.58 -13.92 10.35
C MET A 148 8.03 -13.64 10.76
N ASN A 149 9.04 -14.22 10.07
CA ASN A 149 10.43 -13.97 10.36
C ASN A 149 10.78 -12.50 10.14
N GLY A 150 11.49 -11.89 11.09
CA GLY A 150 11.88 -10.48 11.06
C GLY A 150 10.77 -9.48 11.41
N ILE A 151 9.60 -9.92 11.88
CA ILE A 151 8.49 -8.99 12.24
C ILE A 151 8.82 -8.14 13.48
N LEU A 152 9.70 -8.61 14.35
CA LEU A 152 10.16 -7.85 15.53
C LEU A 152 11.34 -6.93 15.21
N GLU A 153 11.88 -7.00 14.00
CA GLU A 153 13.04 -6.22 13.55
C GLU A 153 12.63 -5.08 12.60
N LEU A 154 11.39 -4.57 12.75
CA LEU A 154 10.90 -3.48 11.94
C LEU A 154 11.69 -2.20 12.18
N THR A 155 12.22 -1.62 11.10
CA THR A 155 12.89 -0.31 11.15
C THR A 155 11.94 0.77 10.65
N PRO A 156 11.61 1.78 11.48
CA PRO A 156 10.71 2.86 11.10
C PRO A 156 11.43 3.93 10.26
N HIS A 157 10.77 4.41 9.22
CA HIS A 157 11.19 5.52 8.37
C HIS A 157 10.09 6.59 8.38
N PRO A 158 10.22 7.66 9.16
CA PRO A 158 9.24 8.73 9.18
C PRO A 158 9.27 9.55 7.88
N GLY A 159 8.11 10.03 7.48
CA GLY A 159 7.94 10.80 6.26
C GLY A 159 6.56 11.45 6.17
N GLY A 160 6.25 11.94 5.00
CA GLY A 160 4.95 12.51 4.67
C GLY A 160 4.44 11.99 3.32
N TYR A 161 3.17 12.23 3.06
CA TYR A 161 2.59 11.90 1.77
C TYR A 161 1.64 12.99 1.27
N PHE A 162 1.48 13.02 -0.04
CA PHE A 162 0.44 13.77 -0.73
C PHE A 162 -0.26 12.86 -1.72
N ARG A 163 -1.59 13.01 -1.82
CA ARG A 163 -2.44 12.25 -2.75
C ARG A 163 -3.44 13.16 -3.40
N ALA A 164 -3.64 12.99 -4.71
CA ALA A 164 -4.68 13.65 -5.48
C ALA A 164 -5.40 12.60 -6.35
N ALA A 165 -6.74 12.64 -6.36
CA ALA A 165 -7.58 11.66 -7.03
C ALA A 165 -8.83 12.28 -7.65
N ALA A 166 -9.33 11.63 -8.71
CA ALA A 166 -10.69 11.74 -9.18
C ALA A 166 -11.52 10.61 -8.54
N ASP A 167 -12.67 10.98 -7.99
CA ASP A 167 -13.59 10.06 -7.33
C ASP A 167 -14.83 9.84 -8.20
N PHE A 168 -15.19 8.59 -8.38
CA PHE A 168 -16.37 8.13 -9.10
C PHE A 168 -17.27 7.38 -8.14
N GLU A 169 -18.33 8.04 -7.67
CA GLU A 169 -19.30 7.44 -6.77
C GLU A 169 -20.49 6.92 -7.54
N TYR A 170 -20.76 5.62 -7.42
CA TYR A 170 -21.86 4.92 -8.07
C TYR A 170 -22.74 4.19 -7.05
N GLY A 171 -23.93 3.77 -7.47
CA GLY A 171 -24.91 3.08 -6.62
C GLY A 171 -26.26 3.79 -6.64
N ARG A 172 -27.31 3.01 -6.39
CA ARG A 172 -28.71 3.49 -6.42
C ARG A 172 -29.18 4.00 -5.06
N GLU A 173 -28.64 3.44 -3.99
CA GLU A 173 -29.03 3.78 -2.62
C GLU A 173 -28.30 5.04 -2.15
N ARG A 174 -29.02 5.92 -1.44
CA ARG A 174 -28.44 7.15 -0.90
C ARG A 174 -27.55 6.90 0.32
N GLU A 175 -27.79 5.82 1.05
CA GLU A 175 -27.06 5.52 2.29
C GLU A 175 -25.79 4.70 2.04
N THR A 176 -25.81 3.83 1.03
CA THR A 176 -24.69 2.97 0.67
C THR A 176 -23.82 3.65 -0.37
N LEU A 177 -22.55 3.79 -0.03
CA LEU A 177 -21.56 4.38 -0.91
C LEU A 177 -20.71 3.30 -1.56
N ARG A 178 -20.48 3.45 -2.86
CA ARG A 178 -19.49 2.68 -3.61
C ARG A 178 -18.68 3.69 -4.41
N THR A 179 -17.40 3.79 -4.07
CA THR A 179 -16.53 4.79 -4.70
C THR A 179 -15.31 4.11 -5.31
N LEU A 180 -15.03 4.49 -6.54
CA LEU A 180 -13.77 4.23 -7.21
C LEU A 180 -12.99 5.55 -7.26
N SER A 181 -11.80 5.59 -6.64
CA SER A 181 -10.90 6.74 -6.69
C SER A 181 -9.65 6.38 -7.47
N VAL A 182 -9.32 7.17 -8.47
CA VAL A 182 -8.11 6.96 -9.29
C VAL A 182 -7.26 8.22 -9.25
N GLY A 183 -5.95 8.06 -9.04
CA GLY A 183 -5.10 9.22 -8.89
C GLY A 183 -3.62 8.92 -8.74
N ILE A 184 -2.91 9.95 -8.28
CA ILE A 184 -1.48 9.92 -8.01
C ILE A 184 -1.22 10.09 -6.53
N GLN A 185 -0.16 9.46 -6.05
CA GLN A 185 0.31 9.58 -4.67
C GLN A 185 1.82 9.66 -4.65
N VAL A 186 2.33 10.58 -3.85
CA VAL A 186 3.75 10.76 -3.57
C VAL A 186 3.98 10.52 -2.09
N ASP A 187 4.90 9.63 -1.77
CA ASP A 187 5.43 9.42 -0.42
C ASP A 187 6.87 9.93 -0.37
N ALA A 188 7.21 10.68 0.66
CA ALA A 188 8.53 11.26 0.87
C ALA A 188 9.02 10.92 2.28
N PHE A 189 10.16 10.21 2.38
CA PHE A 189 10.77 9.83 3.66
C PHE A 189 11.99 10.70 3.97
N LEU A 190 12.31 10.89 5.24
CA LEU A 190 13.46 11.68 5.67
C LEU A 190 14.77 11.05 5.20
N ASN A 191 14.87 9.73 5.25
CA ASN A 191 16.04 8.97 4.82
C ASN A 191 15.72 8.05 3.63
N ARG A 192 16.74 7.60 2.92
CA ARG A 192 16.58 6.55 1.91
C ARG A 192 16.05 5.28 2.56
N VAL A 193 15.08 4.64 1.91
CA VAL A 193 14.48 3.40 2.38
C VAL A 193 15.10 2.25 1.60
N VAL A 194 15.93 1.47 2.26
CA VAL A 194 16.65 0.35 1.64
C VAL A 194 15.70 -0.84 1.47
N ILE A 195 15.35 -1.13 0.23
CA ILE A 195 14.54 -2.30 -0.17
C ILE A 195 15.42 -3.34 -0.85
N MET A 196 16.25 -2.91 -1.80
CA MET A 196 17.20 -3.74 -2.53
C MET A 196 18.62 -3.45 -2.06
N ALA A 197 19.51 -4.44 -2.15
CA ALA A 197 20.94 -4.18 -1.98
C ALA A 197 21.43 -3.20 -3.04
N GLU A 198 22.39 -2.34 -2.70
CA GLU A 198 22.85 -1.25 -3.57
C GLU A 198 23.38 -1.74 -4.93
N GLU A 199 23.92 -2.94 -4.97
CA GLU A 199 24.42 -3.59 -6.19
C GLU A 199 23.29 -3.91 -7.19
N PHE A 200 22.06 -4.16 -6.72
CA PHE A 200 20.92 -4.57 -7.53
C PHE A 200 19.90 -3.47 -7.78
N GLY A 201 19.91 -2.42 -6.98
CA GLY A 201 18.96 -1.34 -7.16
C GLY A 201 19.25 -0.08 -6.39
N GLN A 202 18.93 1.05 -7.00
CA GLN A 202 19.00 2.35 -6.32
C GLN A 202 17.81 2.50 -5.40
N ASN A 203 18.07 2.74 -4.13
CA ASN A 203 17.05 2.99 -3.12
C ASN A 203 16.72 4.48 -3.04
N ASP A 204 15.44 4.80 -2.98
CA ASP A 204 14.94 6.17 -3.04
C ASP A 204 14.37 6.65 -1.70
N ARG A 205 14.17 7.97 -1.61
CA ARG A 205 13.40 8.63 -0.55
C ARG A 205 11.99 8.98 -1.00
N PHE A 206 11.79 9.09 -2.34
CA PHE A 206 10.54 9.53 -2.94
C PHE A 206 9.93 8.40 -3.74
N TYR A 207 8.65 8.15 -3.51
CA TYR A 207 7.90 7.11 -4.20
C TYR A 207 6.67 7.73 -4.84
N LEU A 208 6.69 7.84 -6.17
CA LEU A 208 5.52 8.21 -6.96
C LEU A 208 4.76 6.94 -7.36
N THR A 209 3.47 6.90 -7.10
CA THR A 209 2.60 5.79 -7.48
C THR A 209 1.30 6.28 -8.11
N LEU A 210 0.84 5.57 -9.12
CA LEU A 210 -0.54 5.62 -9.59
C LEU A 210 -1.36 4.63 -8.79
N PHE A 211 -2.56 5.00 -8.41
CA PHE A 211 -3.41 4.13 -7.62
C PHE A 211 -4.87 4.11 -8.09
N ALA A 212 -5.54 3.02 -7.74
CA ALA A 212 -6.98 2.86 -7.78
C ALA A 212 -7.45 2.35 -6.40
N HIS A 213 -8.35 3.09 -5.76
CA HIS A 213 -9.00 2.68 -4.52
C HIS A 213 -10.45 2.31 -4.81
N TRP A 214 -10.85 1.15 -4.35
CA TRP A 214 -12.24 0.74 -4.35
C TRP A 214 -12.74 0.67 -2.91
N THR A 215 -13.68 1.54 -2.58
CA THR A 215 -14.20 1.69 -1.23
C THR A 215 -15.71 1.46 -1.18
N LEU A 216 -16.14 0.86 -0.08
CA LEU A 216 -17.52 0.71 0.33
C LEU A 216 -17.74 1.52 1.59
N GLY A 217 -18.91 2.14 1.71
CA GLY A 217 -19.19 3.00 2.85
C GLY A 217 -20.65 3.27 3.10
N ARG A 218 -20.88 4.07 4.14
CA ARG A 218 -22.22 4.53 4.53
C ARG A 218 -22.20 6.02 4.90
N GLN A 219 -23.32 6.67 4.61
CA GLN A 219 -23.60 8.04 5.08
C GLN A 219 -24.55 8.00 6.26
N LYS A 220 -24.31 8.87 7.25
CA LYS A 220 -25.22 9.06 8.39
C LYS A 220 -25.92 10.42 8.28
N PHE A 221 -27.21 10.41 8.56
CA PHE A 221 -28.02 11.61 8.66
C PHE A 221 -27.81 12.31 10.01
N LYS A 222 -28.16 13.58 10.06
CA LYS A 222 -28.34 14.27 11.34
C LYS A 222 -29.65 13.76 11.95
N THR A 223 -29.55 13.11 13.09
CA THR A 223 -30.71 12.80 13.95
C THR A 223 -31.18 14.08 14.60
#